data_18ac3db118d705755475bcd476e7c07c
#
_entry.id   18ac3db118d705755475bcd476e7c07c
#
_cell.length_a   1.000
_cell.length_b   1.000
_cell.length_c   1.000
_cell.angle_alpha   90.00
_cell.angle_beta   90.00
_cell.angle_gamma   90.00
#
_symmetry.space_group_name_H-M   'P 1'
#
loop_
_entity.id
_entity.type
_entity.pdbx_description
1 polymer ?
#
loop_
_entity_poly.entity_id
_entity_poly.type
_entity_poly.pdbx_seq_one_letter_code
_entity_poly.pdbx_strand_id
1 'polypeptide(L)'
;MAEIKILDIEMTNFMAYGYEKVSFNDLTRIIGRNGVGKSTIANAYMWLLFDCDYDLTPKPVVRREENGVPVDGDVIVSATFDVDGKTVTMKKVQKRTHSKDGSSYKDDNKYFINDVPKTAKDFKCYLGIDMDIVKMCCNINAFTAQKPAEMRKYLFAHTDSISDYDIAAGIEDLKDLLPLVADYTLEEITAMNKTVISDMKKELSTYSGRIAEKELEIKQKQEMDVSALELQKNILLERLKENKDKQASNKELMDSYDKETNDILDMKFRLNDMVRKANEEIEKETKDIRGKIDHNTELVINLTNGIQANNRYISTCKADNINLNEERARLSNFWQSVKSEQFDEKSTVCPTCHRELPDEEIETLKYDFEKSKNERIKTIESDGLEIKKEIEANNKRISDLEECNRDNAENKERLEKEIEQLENNLSKKRRDVTGTDDYKKLESEISEKEKFLEKYNDISALKTMLAGEETEIRSELSECEKLLMQADTSDCEDRLETLRKEQREKSQKQADAERVLHLIEDLEKVKNSKLADAVNANFGIVKWKLFEIGKSGGYKSDCIPMVDGKSILTTMSNKGNRIIGRIDICNSIQKMSGIRCPIWIDDVESLDEANREKVIDMIESQKILLIVDNKDMEIMEE
;
A
#
# COMPACT_ATOMS: atom_id res chain seq x y z
N MET A 1 27.19 -9.31 32.30
CA MET A 1 27.03 -7.86 32.07
C MET A 1 28.43 -7.34 31.85
N ALA A 2 28.70 -6.74 30.69
CA ALA A 2 30.01 -6.19 30.39
C ALA A 2 30.21 -4.89 31.20
N GLU A 3 31.32 -4.75 31.91
CA GLU A 3 31.61 -3.56 32.71
C GLU A 3 32.80 -2.80 32.12
N ILE A 4 32.60 -1.52 31.86
CA ILE A 4 33.63 -0.60 31.38
C ILE A 4 33.74 0.53 32.40
N LYS A 5 34.91 0.71 32.99
CA LYS A 5 35.22 1.87 33.84
C LYS A 5 36.37 2.66 33.19
N ILE A 6 36.29 3.96 33.24
CA ILE A 6 37.45 4.79 32.91
C ILE A 6 38.25 4.99 34.17
N LEU A 7 39.56 4.75 34.09
CA LEU A 7 40.49 4.92 35.23
C LEU A 7 41.18 6.28 35.16
N ASP A 8 41.63 6.65 33.97
CA ASP A 8 42.23 7.95 33.72
C ASP A 8 42.03 8.38 32.29
N ILE A 9 42.12 9.70 32.05
CA ILE A 9 42.22 10.30 30.73
C ILE A 9 43.33 11.36 30.72
N GLU A 10 44.12 11.29 29.68
CA GLU A 10 45.23 12.21 29.44
C GLU A 10 45.05 12.94 28.13
N MET A 11 45.17 14.23 28.14
CA MET A 11 44.90 15.09 27.00
C MET A 11 46.13 15.97 26.73
N THR A 12 46.56 16.05 25.48
CA THR A 12 47.62 16.96 25.04
C THR A 12 47.12 17.78 23.86
N ASN A 13 47.26 19.08 23.93
CA ASN A 13 46.83 20.05 22.91
C ASN A 13 45.37 19.92 22.52
N PHE A 14 44.51 19.49 23.48
CA PHE A 14 43.12 19.22 23.25
C PHE A 14 42.22 20.34 23.77
N MET A 15 41.53 21.04 22.90
CA MET A 15 40.60 22.15 23.21
C MET A 15 41.20 23.13 24.23
N ALA A 16 40.74 23.13 25.48
CA ALA A 16 41.21 24.08 26.51
C ALA A 16 42.57 23.71 27.09
N TYR A 17 43.03 22.47 26.94
CA TYR A 17 44.21 21.97 27.64
C TYR A 17 45.44 21.85 26.75
N GLY A 18 46.57 22.41 27.22
CA GLY A 18 47.88 22.09 26.70
C GLY A 18 48.35 20.69 27.10
N TYR A 19 48.17 20.38 28.38
CA TYR A 19 48.29 19.06 28.94
C TYR A 19 47.41 18.98 30.19
N GLU A 20 46.69 17.91 30.31
CA GLU A 20 45.88 17.60 31.50
C GLU A 20 45.74 16.09 31.68
N LYS A 21 45.82 15.64 32.93
CA LYS A 21 45.54 14.25 33.28
C LYS A 21 44.51 14.19 34.39
N VAL A 22 43.48 13.42 34.19
CA VAL A 22 42.36 13.24 35.14
C VAL A 22 42.21 11.78 35.48
N SER A 23 42.17 11.47 36.75
CA SER A 23 41.81 10.12 37.25
C SER A 23 40.35 10.07 37.63
N PHE A 24 39.79 8.88 37.63
CA PHE A 24 38.36 8.66 37.91
C PHE A 24 38.16 7.50 38.86
N ASN A 25 37.29 7.70 39.83
CA ASN A 25 36.75 6.65 40.73
C ASN A 25 35.28 6.37 40.39
N ASP A 26 34.61 5.58 41.19
CA ASP A 26 33.20 5.22 40.97
C ASP A 26 32.27 6.44 40.97
N LEU A 27 32.62 7.48 41.71
CA LEU A 27 32.00 8.80 41.65
C LEU A 27 33.10 9.86 41.54
N THR A 28 33.11 10.59 40.41
CA THR A 28 34.05 11.70 40.20
C THR A 28 33.27 12.98 39.96
N ARG A 29 33.57 14.01 40.74
CA ARG A 29 33.01 15.36 40.58
C ARG A 29 34.11 16.29 40.03
N ILE A 30 33.81 16.85 38.85
CA ILE A 30 34.68 17.86 38.22
C ILE A 30 34.03 19.21 38.43
N ILE A 31 34.53 19.98 39.35
CA ILE A 31 33.93 21.23 39.83
C ILE A 31 34.77 22.42 39.36
N GLY A 32 34.16 23.53 38.94
CA GLY A 32 34.88 24.74 38.59
C GLY A 32 34.05 25.76 37.80
N ARG A 33 34.60 26.92 37.60
CA ARG A 33 33.93 28.02 36.87
C ARG A 33 33.60 27.63 35.41
N ASN A 34 32.72 28.42 34.79
CA ASN A 34 32.49 28.29 33.35
C ASN A 34 33.77 28.62 32.56
N GLY A 35 34.08 27.88 31.52
CA GLY A 35 35.24 28.07 30.67
C GLY A 35 36.56 27.47 31.18
N VAL A 36 36.63 26.87 32.37
CA VAL A 36 37.87 26.26 32.94
C VAL A 36 38.22 24.90 32.30
N GLY A 37 37.39 24.38 31.40
CA GLY A 37 37.69 23.13 30.68
C GLY A 37 36.95 21.88 31.16
N LYS A 38 35.98 21.95 32.09
CA LYS A 38 35.22 20.78 32.56
C LYS A 38 34.65 19.96 31.40
N SER A 39 33.88 20.61 30.52
CA SER A 39 33.26 19.93 29.36
C SER A 39 34.31 19.45 28.36
N THR A 40 35.55 20.01 28.37
CA THR A 40 36.65 19.51 27.55
C THR A 40 37.07 18.10 27.91
N ILE A 41 36.98 17.72 29.19
CA ILE A 41 37.27 16.34 29.66
C ILE A 41 36.22 15.35 29.12
N ALA A 42 34.95 15.72 29.21
CA ALA A 42 33.87 14.92 28.59
C ALA A 42 34.00 14.85 27.05
N ASN A 43 34.35 15.97 26.42
CA ASN A 43 34.60 16.01 24.98
C ASN A 43 35.77 15.10 24.56
N ALA A 44 36.81 15.00 25.39
CA ALA A 44 37.95 14.13 25.13
C ALA A 44 37.50 12.64 25.14
N TYR A 45 36.70 12.23 26.11
CA TYR A 45 36.12 10.90 26.18
C TYR A 45 35.26 10.59 24.94
N MET A 46 34.36 11.53 24.59
CA MET A 46 33.48 11.40 23.45
C MET A 46 34.24 11.39 22.12
N TRP A 47 35.24 12.23 21.97
CA TRP A 47 36.07 12.27 20.77
C TRP A 47 36.93 11.01 20.61
N LEU A 48 37.47 10.48 21.72
CA LEU A 48 38.28 9.27 21.71
C LEU A 48 37.48 8.10 21.19
N LEU A 49 36.27 7.86 21.71
CA LEU A 49 35.50 6.66 21.48
C LEU A 49 34.52 6.78 20.31
N PHE A 50 33.92 7.96 20.09
CA PHE A 50 32.76 8.11 19.19
C PHE A 50 32.94 9.15 18.08
N ASP A 51 34.07 9.82 17.97
CA ASP A 51 34.34 10.86 16.97
C ASP A 51 33.37 12.08 17.04
N CYS A 52 32.82 12.38 18.21
CA CYS A 52 31.94 13.52 18.45
C CYS A 52 32.34 14.25 19.75
N ASP A 53 31.75 15.41 20.01
CA ASP A 53 31.80 16.06 21.32
C ASP A 53 30.67 15.56 22.24
N TYR A 54 30.58 16.14 23.44
CA TYR A 54 29.53 15.79 24.41
C TYR A 54 28.13 16.19 23.93
N ASP A 55 28.03 17.25 23.11
CA ASP A 55 26.78 17.69 22.49
C ASP A 55 26.42 16.89 21.22
N LEU A 56 27.18 15.81 20.94
CA LEU A 56 27.03 14.91 19.81
C LEU A 56 27.31 15.53 18.44
N THR A 57 28.00 16.68 18.40
CA THR A 57 28.46 17.28 17.15
C THR A 57 29.53 16.37 16.53
N PRO A 58 29.30 15.86 15.31
CA PRO A 58 30.28 14.99 14.67
C PRO A 58 31.53 15.74 14.24
N LYS A 59 32.70 15.11 14.42
CA LYS A 59 34.02 15.64 14.02
C LYS A 59 34.28 17.07 14.56
N PRO A 60 34.20 17.25 15.88
CA PRO A 60 34.42 18.57 16.48
C PRO A 60 35.85 19.07 16.24
N VAL A 61 36.03 20.39 16.28
CA VAL A 61 37.36 20.99 16.27
C VAL A 61 37.97 20.78 17.65
N VAL A 62 38.99 19.93 17.72
CA VAL A 62 39.60 19.48 18.99
C VAL A 62 40.97 20.10 19.27
N ARG A 63 41.56 20.70 18.28
CA ARG A 63 42.91 21.30 18.40
C ARG A 63 42.86 22.55 19.28
N ARG A 64 43.74 22.59 20.26
CA ARG A 64 43.91 23.77 21.12
C ARG A 64 44.35 24.98 20.31
N GLU A 65 43.84 26.13 20.70
CA GLU A 65 44.25 27.42 20.17
C GLU A 65 44.93 28.26 21.25
N GLU A 66 46.03 28.90 20.90
CA GLU A 66 46.68 29.91 21.71
C GLU A 66 46.58 31.26 21.02
N ASN A 67 45.97 32.25 21.67
CA ASN A 67 45.72 33.57 21.08
C ASN A 67 45.00 33.53 19.72
N GLY A 68 44.08 32.60 19.53
CA GLY A 68 43.34 32.44 18.28
C GLY A 68 44.11 31.71 17.17
N VAL A 69 45.26 31.10 17.50
CA VAL A 69 46.10 30.33 16.57
C VAL A 69 46.13 28.87 17.02
N PRO A 70 45.76 27.91 16.15
CA PRO A 70 45.87 26.50 16.46
C PRO A 70 47.31 26.09 16.73
N VAL A 71 47.54 25.39 17.84
CA VAL A 71 48.85 24.85 18.24
C VAL A 71 49.33 23.83 17.19
N ASP A 72 50.61 23.88 16.83
CA ASP A 72 51.17 23.04 15.78
C ASP A 72 51.48 21.59 16.21
N GLY A 73 51.46 21.30 17.51
CA GLY A 73 51.70 19.97 18.07
C GLY A 73 50.60 18.96 17.75
N ASP A 74 50.90 17.65 17.93
CA ASP A 74 49.91 16.60 17.87
C ASP A 74 48.82 16.82 18.94
N VAL A 75 47.55 16.55 18.58
CA VAL A 75 46.47 16.47 19.57
C VAL A 75 46.38 15.01 20.00
N ILE A 76 46.50 14.76 21.30
CA ILE A 76 46.53 13.41 21.85
C ILE A 76 45.46 13.31 22.92
N VAL A 77 44.63 12.30 22.83
CA VAL A 77 43.77 11.81 23.92
C VAL A 77 44.06 10.35 24.15
N SER A 78 44.44 10.03 25.36
CA SER A 78 44.70 8.68 25.83
C SER A 78 43.86 8.41 27.07
N ALA A 79 43.11 7.33 27.12
CA ALA A 79 42.37 6.92 28.29
C ALA A 79 42.63 5.45 28.63
N THR A 80 42.73 5.20 29.92
CA THR A 80 42.87 3.85 30.47
C THR A 80 41.51 3.40 30.99
N PHE A 81 41.11 2.25 30.53
CA PHE A 81 39.84 1.63 30.91
C PHE A 81 40.08 0.31 31.67
N ASP A 82 39.27 0.04 32.64
CA ASP A 82 39.04 -1.31 33.15
C ASP A 82 37.84 -1.90 32.40
N VAL A 83 38.04 -2.99 31.69
CA VAL A 83 37.02 -3.72 30.95
C VAL A 83 36.94 -5.14 31.49
N ASP A 84 35.92 -5.43 32.27
CA ASP A 84 35.72 -6.73 32.94
C ASP A 84 36.99 -7.18 33.72
N GLY A 85 37.64 -6.28 34.49
CA GLY A 85 38.85 -6.52 35.26
C GLY A 85 40.15 -6.54 34.44
N LYS A 86 40.10 -6.16 33.16
CA LYS A 86 41.29 -6.05 32.29
C LYS A 86 41.56 -4.60 31.93
N THR A 87 42.76 -4.14 32.24
CA THR A 87 43.16 -2.77 31.87
C THR A 87 43.51 -2.66 30.39
N VAL A 88 42.91 -1.69 29.72
CA VAL A 88 43.14 -1.39 28.33
C VAL A 88 43.34 0.12 28.14
N THR A 89 44.46 0.50 27.52
CA THR A 89 44.72 1.90 27.18
C THR A 89 44.35 2.14 25.71
N MET A 90 43.42 3.06 25.48
CA MET A 90 42.99 3.50 24.16
C MET A 90 43.49 4.91 23.90
N LYS A 91 44.20 5.11 22.79
CA LYS A 91 44.80 6.41 22.47
C LYS A 91 44.48 6.81 21.03
N LYS A 92 44.07 8.05 20.85
CA LYS A 92 43.81 8.68 19.57
C LYS A 92 44.68 9.91 19.40
N VAL A 93 45.40 10.00 18.30
CA VAL A 93 46.33 11.06 17.97
C VAL A 93 45.88 11.72 16.68
N GLN A 94 45.56 12.98 16.72
CA GLN A 94 45.32 13.77 15.52
C GLN A 94 46.63 14.51 15.14
N LYS A 95 47.20 14.10 14.02
CA LYS A 95 48.37 14.70 13.44
C LYS A 95 48.01 15.67 12.33
N ARG A 96 48.64 16.85 12.40
CA ARG A 96 48.51 17.87 11.35
C ARG A 96 49.70 17.78 10.43
N THR A 97 49.42 17.71 9.13
CA THR A 97 50.43 17.73 8.10
C THR A 97 50.18 18.93 7.21
N HIS A 98 51.16 19.80 7.05
CA HIS A 98 51.08 20.94 6.16
C HIS A 98 51.47 20.58 4.74
N SER A 99 50.90 21.23 3.76
CA SER A 99 51.37 21.20 2.36
C SER A 99 52.80 21.76 2.26
N LYS A 100 53.52 21.36 1.22
CA LYS A 100 54.91 21.79 1.01
C LYS A 100 55.08 23.32 0.93
N ASP A 101 54.01 24.01 0.50
CA ASP A 101 53.94 25.48 0.38
C ASP A 101 53.35 26.15 1.64
N GLY A 102 52.97 25.41 2.65
CA GLY A 102 52.35 25.92 3.89
C GLY A 102 50.94 26.46 3.72
N SER A 103 50.37 26.40 2.52
CA SER A 103 49.07 27.03 2.19
C SER A 103 47.84 26.25 2.71
N SER A 104 48.03 24.99 3.04
CA SER A 104 46.94 24.10 3.48
C SER A 104 47.43 23.06 4.50
N TYR A 105 46.50 22.48 5.24
CA TYR A 105 46.82 21.39 6.16
C TYR A 105 45.77 20.27 6.08
N LYS A 106 46.18 19.09 6.54
CA LYS A 106 45.32 17.92 6.69
C LYS A 106 45.50 17.35 8.08
N ASP A 107 44.40 17.13 8.78
CA ASP A 107 44.41 16.47 10.07
C ASP A 107 44.06 14.97 9.87
N ASP A 108 45.00 14.08 10.25
CA ASP A 108 44.83 12.62 10.19
C ASP A 108 44.77 12.02 11.59
N ASN A 109 43.77 11.18 11.86
CA ASN A 109 43.64 10.47 13.12
C ASN A 109 44.39 9.13 13.08
N LYS A 110 45.23 8.88 14.08
CA LYS A 110 45.91 7.59 14.33
C LYS A 110 45.36 7.00 15.64
N TYR A 111 45.19 5.72 15.64
CA TYR A 111 44.59 4.98 16.75
C TYR A 111 45.55 3.97 17.31
N PHE A 112 45.62 3.85 18.62
CA PHE A 112 46.49 2.90 19.32
C PHE A 112 45.71 2.23 20.46
N ILE A 113 46.01 0.95 20.67
CA ILE A 113 45.48 0.17 21.80
C ILE A 113 46.70 -0.46 22.47
N ASN A 114 46.89 -0.16 23.75
CA ASN A 114 48.10 -0.54 24.52
C ASN A 114 49.38 -0.20 23.72
N ASP A 115 49.43 1.02 23.20
CA ASP A 115 50.49 1.57 22.33
C ASP A 115 50.72 0.87 20.99
N VAL A 116 49.89 -0.14 20.65
CA VAL A 116 49.95 -0.82 19.35
C VAL A 116 49.06 -0.09 18.35
N PRO A 117 49.59 0.34 17.19
CA PRO A 117 48.80 1.00 16.14
C PRO A 117 47.63 0.11 15.67
N LYS A 118 46.45 0.70 15.47
CA LYS A 118 45.24 0.05 15.00
C LYS A 118 44.58 0.84 13.87
N THR A 119 43.81 0.16 13.06
CA THR A 119 42.89 0.83 12.13
C THR A 119 41.72 1.46 12.92
N ALA A 120 41.07 2.49 12.35
CA ALA A 120 39.86 3.07 12.98
C ALA A 120 38.77 2.01 13.23
N LYS A 121 38.62 1.03 12.34
CA LYS A 121 37.68 -0.08 12.49
C LYS A 121 38.04 -0.99 13.65
N ASP A 122 39.31 -1.44 13.72
CA ASP A 122 39.77 -2.34 14.80
C ASP A 122 39.73 -1.63 16.15
N PHE A 123 39.99 -0.33 16.20
CA PHE A 123 39.90 0.49 17.40
C PHE A 123 38.46 0.53 17.93
N LYS A 124 37.47 0.80 17.07
CA LYS A 124 36.04 0.84 17.44
C LYS A 124 35.49 -0.55 17.82
N CYS A 125 35.96 -1.60 17.17
CA CYS A 125 35.48 -2.96 17.44
C CYS A 125 36.25 -3.67 18.56
N TYR A 126 37.30 -3.05 19.14
CA TYR A 126 38.21 -3.75 20.04
C TYR A 126 37.55 -4.29 21.30
N LEU A 127 36.60 -3.55 21.86
CA LEU A 127 35.88 -3.95 23.07
C LEU A 127 34.85 -5.07 22.81
N GLY A 128 34.62 -5.46 21.56
CA GLY A 128 33.62 -6.47 21.19
C GLY A 128 32.18 -6.08 21.49
N ILE A 129 31.94 -4.77 21.71
CA ILE A 129 30.66 -4.19 22.10
C ILE A 129 30.25 -3.18 21.04
N ASP A 130 28.94 -3.06 20.82
CA ASP A 130 28.41 -2.03 19.92
C ASP A 130 28.63 -0.64 20.53
N MET A 131 29.50 0.15 19.88
CA MET A 131 29.89 1.47 20.35
C MET A 131 28.76 2.50 20.28
N ASP A 132 27.75 2.30 19.44
CA ASP A 132 26.56 3.16 19.45
C ASP A 132 25.70 2.89 20.68
N ILE A 133 25.61 1.65 21.14
CA ILE A 133 24.99 1.34 22.43
C ILE A 133 25.80 1.93 23.58
N VAL A 134 27.12 1.79 23.60
CA VAL A 134 27.98 2.40 24.63
C VAL A 134 27.78 3.91 24.67
N LYS A 135 27.70 4.57 23.52
CA LYS A 135 27.44 6.01 23.43
C LYS A 135 26.10 6.40 24.08
N MET A 136 25.05 5.62 23.82
CA MET A 136 23.73 5.82 24.44
C MET A 136 23.73 5.55 25.95
N CYS A 137 24.60 4.68 26.41
CA CYS A 137 24.77 4.36 27.82
C CYS A 137 25.57 5.41 28.61
N CYS A 138 26.54 6.09 27.96
CA CYS A 138 27.47 6.99 28.65
C CYS A 138 27.12 8.48 28.51
N ASN A 139 26.42 8.88 27.47
CA ASN A 139 26.03 10.27 27.23
C ASN A 139 24.52 10.43 27.37
N ILE A 140 24.09 11.22 28.35
CA ILE A 140 22.67 11.40 28.68
C ILE A 140 21.83 12.02 27.55
N ASN A 141 22.46 12.62 26.54
CA ASN A 141 21.79 13.20 25.39
C ASN A 141 21.66 12.21 24.22
N ALA A 142 22.50 11.17 24.16
CA ALA A 142 22.70 10.37 22.95
C ALA A 142 21.45 9.61 22.50
N PHE A 143 20.70 9.02 23.41
CA PHE A 143 19.47 8.31 23.06
C PHE A 143 18.38 9.26 22.58
N THR A 144 18.18 10.36 23.31
CA THR A 144 17.12 11.33 23.00
C THR A 144 17.43 12.22 21.78
N ALA A 145 18.65 12.24 21.31
CA ALA A 145 19.04 12.91 20.04
C ALA A 145 18.66 12.10 18.79
N GLN A 146 18.30 10.83 18.95
CA GLN A 146 17.88 9.98 17.82
C GLN A 146 16.48 10.37 17.34
N LYS A 147 16.15 9.93 16.12
CA LYS A 147 14.80 10.07 15.58
C LYS A 147 13.81 9.22 16.41
N PRO A 148 12.57 9.67 16.59
CA PRO A 148 11.56 8.90 17.35
C PRO A 148 11.40 7.45 16.87
N ALA A 149 11.52 7.19 15.58
CA ALA A 149 11.42 5.84 15.01
C ALA A 149 12.58 4.93 15.47
N GLU A 150 13.80 5.46 15.56
CA GLU A 150 14.97 4.69 16.02
C GLU A 150 14.89 4.42 17.52
N MET A 151 14.53 5.42 18.32
CA MET A 151 14.29 5.23 19.75
C MET A 151 13.24 4.13 20.00
N ARG A 152 12.11 4.21 19.30
CA ARG A 152 11.03 3.22 19.39
C ARG A 152 11.51 1.82 19.02
N LYS A 153 12.25 1.68 17.93
CA LYS A 153 12.80 0.40 17.47
C LYS A 153 13.70 -0.21 18.54
N TYR A 154 14.57 0.60 19.13
CA TYR A 154 15.44 0.13 20.22
C TYR A 154 14.65 -0.36 21.43
N LEU A 155 13.68 0.42 21.89
CA LEU A 155 12.85 0.09 23.07
C LEU A 155 12.09 -1.22 22.88
N PHE A 156 11.49 -1.41 21.70
CA PHE A 156 10.74 -2.63 21.41
C PHE A 156 11.61 -3.86 21.21
N ALA A 157 12.85 -3.69 20.70
CA ALA A 157 13.79 -4.79 20.56
C ALA A 157 14.23 -5.38 21.92
N HIS A 158 14.09 -4.59 23.01
CA HIS A 158 14.43 -5.00 24.38
C HIS A 158 13.20 -5.22 25.27
N THR A 159 12.05 -5.45 24.65
CA THR A 159 10.80 -5.73 25.34
C THR A 159 10.27 -7.08 24.87
N ASP A 160 9.68 -7.85 25.76
CA ASP A 160 9.09 -9.14 25.40
C ASP A 160 8.03 -8.97 24.31
N SER A 161 8.05 -9.87 23.33
CA SER A 161 7.05 -9.88 22.28
C SER A 161 5.68 -10.23 22.86
N ILE A 162 4.69 -9.40 22.59
CA ILE A 162 3.32 -9.62 23.02
C ILE A 162 2.54 -10.22 21.84
N SER A 163 2.07 -11.45 22.02
CA SER A 163 1.29 -12.17 21.01
C SER A 163 -0.14 -11.62 20.92
N ASP A 164 -0.61 -11.37 19.71
CA ASP A 164 -2.00 -10.97 19.48
C ASP A 164 -2.98 -12.06 19.92
N TYR A 165 -2.59 -13.33 19.75
CA TYR A 165 -3.36 -14.48 20.22
C TYR A 165 -3.50 -14.49 21.74
N ASP A 166 -2.41 -14.26 22.50
CA ASP A 166 -2.45 -14.26 23.96
C ASP A 166 -3.29 -13.11 24.52
N ILE A 167 -3.28 -11.95 23.84
CA ILE A 167 -4.15 -10.84 24.22
C ILE A 167 -5.61 -11.20 23.98
N ALA A 168 -5.94 -11.73 22.80
CA ALA A 168 -7.30 -12.12 22.46
C ALA A 168 -7.82 -13.23 23.37
N ALA A 169 -6.98 -14.22 23.75
CA ALA A 169 -7.33 -15.29 24.67
C ALA A 169 -7.59 -14.80 26.11
N GLY A 170 -6.89 -13.75 26.53
CA GLY A 170 -6.98 -13.20 27.87
C GLY A 170 -8.17 -12.25 28.12
N ILE A 171 -8.91 -11.84 27.09
CA ILE A 171 -10.01 -10.86 27.17
C ILE A 171 -11.27 -11.46 26.56
N GLU A 172 -12.35 -11.55 27.36
CA GLU A 172 -13.60 -12.19 26.95
C GLU A 172 -14.17 -11.59 25.67
N ASP A 173 -14.19 -10.26 25.58
CA ASP A 173 -14.75 -9.52 24.43
C ASP A 173 -13.94 -9.68 23.14
N LEU A 174 -12.70 -10.15 23.22
CA LEU A 174 -11.82 -10.35 22.05
C LEU A 174 -11.71 -11.80 21.61
N LYS A 175 -12.35 -12.74 22.30
CA LYS A 175 -12.29 -14.18 21.97
C LYS A 175 -12.78 -14.50 20.58
N ASP A 176 -13.69 -13.71 20.04
CA ASP A 176 -14.20 -13.88 18.66
C ASP A 176 -13.09 -13.68 17.61
N LEU A 177 -11.99 -13.02 17.98
CA LEU A 177 -10.82 -12.87 17.09
C LEU A 177 -9.88 -14.08 17.09
N LEU A 178 -9.96 -14.98 18.09
CA LEU A 178 -9.02 -16.09 18.23
C LEU A 178 -8.81 -16.92 16.96
N PRO A 179 -9.87 -17.33 16.24
CA PRO A 179 -9.69 -18.09 15.00
C PRO A 179 -8.96 -17.31 13.91
N LEU A 180 -9.10 -15.98 13.91
CA LEU A 180 -8.51 -15.11 12.89
C LEU A 180 -7.04 -14.83 13.20
N VAL A 181 -6.72 -14.45 14.45
CA VAL A 181 -5.33 -14.13 14.85
C VAL A 181 -4.44 -15.37 14.98
N ALA A 182 -5.00 -16.58 14.96
CA ALA A 182 -4.25 -17.81 14.88
C ALA A 182 -3.60 -18.02 13.50
N ASP A 183 -4.26 -17.59 12.43
CA ASP A 183 -3.87 -17.88 11.06
C ASP A 183 -3.39 -16.65 10.28
N TYR A 184 -3.78 -15.44 10.70
CA TYR A 184 -3.55 -14.19 9.98
C TYR A 184 -3.02 -13.08 10.88
N THR A 185 -2.29 -12.15 10.29
CA THR A 185 -1.87 -10.90 10.95
C THR A 185 -3.04 -9.91 11.05
N LEU A 186 -2.95 -8.94 11.98
CA LEU A 186 -3.98 -7.91 12.13
C LEU A 186 -4.17 -7.08 10.87
N GLU A 187 -3.09 -6.81 10.13
CA GLU A 187 -3.13 -6.11 8.86
C GLU A 187 -3.90 -6.90 7.80
N GLU A 188 -3.67 -8.21 7.70
CA GLU A 188 -4.38 -9.08 6.77
C GLU A 188 -5.86 -9.16 7.12
N ILE A 189 -6.21 -9.39 8.40
CA ILE A 189 -7.60 -9.43 8.87
C ILE A 189 -8.29 -8.08 8.57
N THR A 190 -7.58 -6.97 8.82
CA THR A 190 -8.09 -5.62 8.55
C THR A 190 -8.35 -5.41 7.05
N ALA A 191 -7.42 -5.82 6.19
CA ALA A 191 -7.56 -5.70 4.74
C ALA A 191 -8.73 -6.56 4.21
N MET A 192 -8.85 -7.80 4.68
CA MET A 192 -9.95 -8.72 4.32
C MET A 192 -11.31 -8.12 4.68
N ASN A 193 -11.47 -7.64 5.92
CA ASN A 193 -12.74 -7.09 6.37
C ASN A 193 -13.09 -5.75 5.69
N LYS A 194 -12.12 -4.87 5.43
CA LYS A 194 -12.33 -3.64 4.64
C LYS A 194 -12.80 -3.97 3.22
N THR A 195 -12.27 -5.00 2.61
CA THR A 195 -12.71 -5.47 1.29
C THR A 195 -14.16 -5.96 1.36
N VAL A 196 -14.50 -6.81 2.34
CA VAL A 196 -15.87 -7.29 2.55
C VAL A 196 -16.83 -6.11 2.74
N ILE A 197 -16.50 -5.14 3.60
CA ILE A 197 -17.33 -3.96 3.83
C ILE A 197 -17.51 -3.14 2.54
N SER A 198 -16.45 -2.93 1.78
CA SER A 198 -16.51 -2.20 0.50
C SER A 198 -17.43 -2.89 -0.50
N ASP A 199 -17.30 -4.21 -0.63
CA ASP A 199 -18.09 -5.00 -1.57
C ASP A 199 -19.56 -5.06 -1.13
N MET A 200 -19.82 -5.30 0.17
CA MET A 200 -21.18 -5.28 0.70
C MET A 200 -21.85 -3.90 0.55
N LYS A 201 -21.13 -2.80 0.78
CA LYS A 201 -21.65 -1.44 0.55
C LYS A 201 -22.02 -1.19 -0.91
N LYS A 202 -21.19 -1.62 -1.85
CA LYS A 202 -21.49 -1.50 -3.28
C LYS A 202 -22.73 -2.29 -3.65
N GLU A 203 -22.81 -3.54 -3.20
CA GLU A 203 -23.96 -4.38 -3.46
C GLU A 203 -25.22 -3.79 -2.81
N LEU A 204 -25.17 -3.46 -1.51
CA LEU A 204 -26.32 -2.91 -0.78
C LEU A 204 -26.86 -1.61 -1.38
N SER A 205 -25.99 -0.78 -1.98
CA SER A 205 -26.41 0.45 -2.64
C SER A 205 -27.41 0.21 -3.78
N THR A 206 -27.40 -1.00 -4.38
CA THR A 206 -28.30 -1.37 -5.47
C THR A 206 -29.66 -1.88 -4.98
N TYR A 207 -29.73 -2.38 -3.73
CA TYR A 207 -30.96 -3.02 -3.22
C TYR A 207 -32.07 -2.02 -2.98
N SER A 208 -31.80 -0.84 -2.46
CA SER A 208 -32.84 0.18 -2.22
C SER A 208 -33.58 0.55 -3.50
N GLY A 209 -32.86 0.73 -4.60
CA GLY A 209 -33.48 0.99 -5.91
C GLY A 209 -34.29 -0.21 -6.43
N ARG A 210 -33.75 -1.42 -6.35
CA ARG A 210 -34.42 -2.66 -6.81
C ARG A 210 -35.67 -2.98 -5.98
N ILE A 211 -35.62 -2.74 -4.67
CA ILE A 211 -36.76 -2.91 -3.76
C ILE A 211 -37.84 -1.87 -4.09
N ALA A 212 -37.46 -0.59 -4.20
CA ALA A 212 -38.39 0.47 -4.55
C ALA A 212 -39.04 0.26 -5.93
N GLU A 213 -38.29 -0.24 -6.92
CA GLU A 213 -38.81 -0.61 -8.24
C GLU A 213 -39.86 -1.70 -8.12
N LYS A 214 -39.59 -2.76 -7.35
CA LYS A 214 -40.58 -3.85 -7.15
C LYS A 214 -41.77 -3.43 -6.33
N GLU A 215 -41.62 -2.60 -5.32
CA GLU A 215 -42.72 -2.00 -4.57
C GLU A 215 -43.62 -1.12 -5.46
N LEU A 216 -43.02 -0.35 -6.36
CA LEU A 216 -43.78 0.43 -7.33
C LEU A 216 -44.51 -0.44 -8.33
N GLU A 217 -43.87 -1.52 -8.82
CA GLU A 217 -44.48 -2.48 -9.73
C GLU A 217 -45.69 -3.18 -9.07
N ILE A 218 -45.54 -3.63 -7.83
CA ILE A 218 -46.65 -4.22 -7.04
C ILE A 218 -47.78 -3.21 -6.89
N LYS A 219 -47.46 -1.95 -6.53
CA LYS A 219 -48.47 -0.90 -6.38
C LYS A 219 -49.22 -0.65 -7.69
N GLN A 220 -48.49 -0.54 -8.81
CA GLN A 220 -49.12 -0.35 -10.12
C GLN A 220 -50.04 -1.53 -10.50
N LYS A 221 -49.63 -2.76 -10.19
CA LYS A 221 -50.46 -3.95 -10.40
C LYS A 221 -51.72 -3.98 -9.50
N GLN A 222 -51.57 -3.57 -8.24
CA GLN A 222 -52.66 -3.45 -7.28
C GLN A 222 -53.68 -2.34 -7.61
N GLU A 223 -53.25 -1.31 -8.35
CA GLU A 223 -54.15 -0.24 -8.84
C GLU A 223 -55.08 -0.74 -9.98
N MET A 224 -54.81 -1.91 -10.56
CA MET A 224 -55.69 -2.52 -11.57
C MET A 224 -56.95 -3.07 -10.89
N ASP A 225 -58.10 -2.76 -11.46
CA ASP A 225 -59.41 -3.25 -10.94
C ASP A 225 -59.62 -4.72 -11.38
N VAL A 226 -59.03 -5.63 -10.62
CA VAL A 226 -59.13 -7.08 -10.84
C VAL A 226 -60.59 -7.55 -10.82
N SER A 227 -61.44 -6.96 -9.95
CA SER A 227 -62.84 -7.34 -9.83
C SER A 227 -63.60 -6.99 -11.09
N ALA A 228 -63.36 -5.82 -11.68
CA ALA A 228 -63.96 -5.45 -12.95
C ALA A 228 -63.50 -6.35 -14.10
N LEU A 229 -62.22 -6.68 -14.13
CA LEU A 229 -61.66 -7.62 -15.14
C LEU A 229 -62.25 -9.04 -15.02
N GLU A 230 -62.40 -9.57 -13.81
CA GLU A 230 -63.04 -10.88 -13.57
C GLU A 230 -64.50 -10.87 -13.99
N LEU A 231 -65.24 -9.79 -13.70
CA LEU A 231 -66.61 -9.64 -14.16
C LEU A 231 -66.68 -9.63 -15.69
N GLN A 232 -65.81 -8.86 -16.35
CA GLN A 232 -65.70 -8.79 -17.80
C GLN A 232 -65.38 -10.16 -18.41
N LYS A 233 -64.44 -10.91 -17.82
CA LYS A 233 -64.11 -12.29 -18.23
C LYS A 233 -65.34 -13.21 -18.18
N ASN A 234 -66.13 -13.14 -17.12
CA ASN A 234 -67.33 -13.96 -16.96
C ASN A 234 -68.41 -13.63 -18.02
N ILE A 235 -68.61 -12.35 -18.32
CA ILE A 235 -69.53 -11.92 -19.39
C ILE A 235 -69.08 -12.44 -20.75
N LEU A 236 -67.78 -12.37 -21.04
CA LEU A 236 -67.22 -12.87 -22.30
C LEU A 236 -67.35 -14.38 -22.44
N LEU A 237 -67.16 -15.11 -21.34
CA LEU A 237 -67.37 -16.59 -21.31
C LEU A 237 -68.83 -16.96 -21.58
N GLU A 238 -69.78 -16.20 -21.08
CA GLU A 238 -71.20 -16.43 -21.33
C GLU A 238 -71.54 -16.13 -22.80
N ARG A 239 -71.09 -15.04 -23.37
CA ARG A 239 -71.20 -14.72 -24.80
C ARG A 239 -70.59 -15.82 -25.70
N LEU A 240 -69.43 -16.33 -25.31
CA LEU A 240 -68.74 -17.40 -26.04
C LEU A 240 -69.58 -18.68 -26.03
N LYS A 241 -70.22 -18.99 -24.91
CA LYS A 241 -71.13 -20.12 -24.79
C LYS A 241 -72.36 -19.96 -25.70
N GLU A 242 -73.03 -18.82 -25.69
CA GLU A 242 -74.19 -18.54 -26.58
C GLU A 242 -73.83 -18.66 -28.07
N ASN A 243 -72.63 -18.14 -28.45
CA ASN A 243 -72.14 -18.23 -29.86
C ASN A 243 -71.93 -19.71 -30.24
N LYS A 244 -71.35 -20.55 -29.36
CA LYS A 244 -71.19 -21.99 -29.60
C LYS A 244 -72.50 -22.76 -29.69
N ASP A 245 -73.48 -22.40 -28.90
CA ASP A 245 -74.83 -23.03 -28.99
C ASP A 245 -75.45 -22.70 -30.35
N LYS A 246 -75.28 -21.47 -30.87
CA LYS A 246 -75.76 -21.13 -32.24
C LYS A 246 -75.01 -21.89 -33.33
N GLN A 247 -73.68 -22.08 -33.18
CA GLN A 247 -72.89 -22.89 -34.12
C GLN A 247 -73.35 -24.37 -34.08
N ALA A 248 -73.67 -24.94 -32.91
CA ALA A 248 -74.14 -26.31 -32.76
C ALA A 248 -75.49 -26.55 -33.42
N SER A 249 -76.42 -25.60 -33.37
CA SER A 249 -77.71 -25.64 -33.98
C SER A 249 -77.67 -25.69 -35.53
N ASN A 250 -76.60 -25.21 -36.13
CA ASN A 250 -76.37 -25.20 -37.58
C ASN A 250 -75.31 -26.22 -38.04
N LYS A 251 -74.97 -27.17 -37.20
CA LYS A 251 -73.76 -27.99 -37.34
C LYS A 251 -73.71 -28.81 -38.65
N GLU A 252 -74.79 -29.47 -39.05
CA GLU A 252 -74.80 -30.32 -40.25
C GLU A 252 -74.51 -29.51 -41.53
N LEU A 253 -75.07 -28.31 -41.63
CA LEU A 253 -74.86 -27.41 -42.75
C LEU A 253 -73.45 -26.84 -42.74
N MET A 254 -72.98 -26.52 -41.56
CA MET A 254 -71.59 -26.02 -41.41
C MET A 254 -70.56 -27.11 -41.66
N ASP A 255 -70.79 -28.37 -41.20
CA ASP A 255 -69.88 -29.49 -41.44
C ASP A 255 -69.72 -29.79 -42.94
N SER A 256 -70.84 -29.74 -43.71
CA SER A 256 -70.78 -29.91 -45.17
C SER A 256 -69.98 -28.83 -45.87
N TYR A 257 -70.15 -27.58 -45.43
CA TYR A 257 -69.40 -26.45 -45.96
C TYR A 257 -67.90 -26.56 -45.57
N ASP A 258 -67.61 -26.98 -44.35
CA ASP A 258 -66.27 -27.18 -43.85
C ASP A 258 -65.49 -28.26 -44.57
N LYS A 259 -66.18 -29.37 -44.91
CA LYS A 259 -65.56 -30.47 -45.65
C LYS A 259 -65.02 -29.96 -46.99
N GLU A 260 -65.85 -29.27 -47.74
CA GLU A 260 -65.43 -28.73 -49.06
C GLU A 260 -64.38 -27.65 -48.91
N THR A 261 -64.47 -26.78 -47.88
CA THR A 261 -63.48 -25.73 -47.59
C THR A 261 -62.18 -26.37 -47.16
N ASN A 262 -62.17 -27.41 -46.35
CA ASN A 262 -60.93 -28.07 -45.92
C ASN A 262 -60.22 -28.79 -47.05
N ASP A 263 -60.96 -29.38 -48.00
CA ASP A 263 -60.37 -29.96 -49.19
C ASP A 263 -59.62 -28.92 -50.03
N ILE A 264 -60.17 -27.72 -50.15
CA ILE A 264 -59.49 -26.60 -50.82
C ILE A 264 -58.25 -26.16 -50.05
N LEU A 265 -58.37 -26.09 -48.73
CA LEU A 265 -57.21 -25.69 -47.88
C LEU A 265 -56.07 -26.71 -47.94
N ASP A 266 -56.41 -28.04 -47.96
CA ASP A 266 -55.40 -29.09 -48.11
C ASP A 266 -54.67 -28.99 -49.45
N MET A 267 -55.42 -28.70 -50.54
CA MET A 267 -54.83 -28.47 -51.84
C MET A 267 -53.91 -27.24 -51.83
N LYS A 268 -54.34 -26.14 -51.22
CA LYS A 268 -53.53 -24.93 -51.08
C LYS A 268 -52.27 -25.18 -50.22
N PHE A 269 -52.42 -25.99 -49.15
CA PHE A 269 -51.28 -26.40 -48.31
C PHE A 269 -50.24 -27.17 -49.12
N ARG A 270 -50.65 -28.12 -49.95
CA ARG A 270 -49.75 -28.87 -50.84
C ARG A 270 -48.99 -27.94 -51.79
N LEU A 271 -49.68 -26.97 -52.31
CA LEU A 271 -49.10 -25.96 -53.19
C LEU A 271 -47.99 -25.14 -52.48
N ASN A 272 -48.29 -24.71 -51.26
CA ASN A 272 -47.31 -24.01 -50.43
C ASN A 272 -46.16 -24.91 -49.96
N ASP A 273 -46.43 -26.21 -49.67
CA ASP A 273 -45.39 -27.16 -49.25
C ASP A 273 -44.38 -27.43 -50.36
N MET A 274 -44.81 -27.41 -51.64
CA MET A 274 -43.89 -27.48 -52.79
C MET A 274 -42.91 -26.31 -52.80
N VAL A 275 -43.39 -25.10 -52.51
CA VAL A 275 -42.53 -23.88 -52.43
C VAL A 275 -41.61 -23.93 -51.21
N ARG A 276 -42.14 -24.37 -50.04
CA ARG A 276 -41.37 -24.49 -48.81
C ARG A 276 -40.21 -25.49 -48.93
N LYS A 277 -40.49 -26.69 -49.49
CA LYS A 277 -39.46 -27.73 -49.70
C LYS A 277 -38.32 -27.23 -50.59
N ALA A 278 -38.65 -26.47 -51.66
CA ALA A 278 -37.63 -25.88 -52.51
C ALA A 278 -36.77 -24.87 -51.73
N ASN A 279 -37.36 -24.10 -50.84
CA ASN A 279 -36.62 -23.14 -49.98
C ASN A 279 -35.79 -23.86 -48.91
N GLU A 280 -36.27 -24.96 -48.30
CA GLU A 280 -35.51 -25.74 -47.33
C GLU A 280 -34.27 -26.40 -47.93
N GLU A 281 -34.34 -26.84 -49.21
CA GLU A 281 -33.18 -27.36 -49.93
C GLU A 281 -32.10 -26.28 -50.07
N ILE A 282 -32.53 -25.07 -50.40
CA ILE A 282 -31.60 -23.91 -50.50
C ILE A 282 -30.99 -23.60 -49.17
N GLU A 283 -31.78 -23.65 -48.09
CA GLU A 283 -31.28 -23.36 -46.74
C GLU A 283 -30.28 -24.40 -46.27
N LYS A 284 -30.52 -25.71 -46.56
CA LYS A 284 -29.53 -26.77 -46.28
C LYS A 284 -28.22 -26.57 -47.03
N GLU A 285 -28.29 -26.16 -48.33
CA GLU A 285 -27.12 -25.90 -49.14
C GLU A 285 -26.33 -24.65 -48.69
N THR A 286 -26.98 -23.73 -48.01
CA THR A 286 -26.34 -22.46 -47.56
C THR A 286 -25.87 -22.47 -46.13
N LYS A 287 -26.31 -23.44 -45.31
CA LYS A 287 -26.01 -23.53 -43.86
C LYS A 287 -24.52 -23.59 -43.59
N ASP A 288 -23.77 -24.39 -44.36
CA ASP A 288 -22.34 -24.56 -44.16
C ASP A 288 -21.56 -23.26 -44.50
N ILE A 289 -22.04 -22.53 -45.49
CA ILE A 289 -21.47 -21.25 -45.90
C ILE A 289 -21.67 -20.20 -44.78
N ARG A 290 -22.86 -20.12 -44.20
CA ARG A 290 -23.14 -19.21 -43.07
C ARG A 290 -22.30 -19.53 -41.85
N GLY A 291 -22.19 -20.83 -41.50
CA GLY A 291 -21.36 -21.23 -40.36
C GLY A 291 -19.89 -20.85 -40.52
N LYS A 292 -19.37 -20.86 -41.76
CA LYS A 292 -17.98 -20.40 -42.02
C LYS A 292 -17.85 -18.89 -41.91
N ILE A 293 -18.86 -18.14 -42.35
CA ILE A 293 -18.89 -16.67 -42.19
C ILE A 293 -18.89 -16.29 -40.71
N ASP A 294 -19.75 -16.91 -39.92
CA ASP A 294 -19.85 -16.64 -38.48
C ASP A 294 -18.53 -16.94 -37.77
N HIS A 295 -17.93 -18.09 -38.06
CA HIS A 295 -16.65 -18.48 -37.47
C HIS A 295 -15.51 -17.50 -37.82
N ASN A 296 -15.38 -17.17 -39.10
CA ASN A 296 -14.34 -16.23 -39.55
C ASN A 296 -14.56 -14.83 -38.95
N THR A 297 -15.82 -14.40 -38.80
CA THR A 297 -16.17 -13.12 -38.18
C THR A 297 -15.73 -13.07 -36.70
N GLU A 298 -15.95 -14.16 -35.95
CA GLU A 298 -15.49 -14.25 -34.57
C GLU A 298 -13.96 -14.15 -34.47
N LEU A 299 -13.23 -14.82 -35.36
CA LEU A 299 -11.77 -14.73 -35.42
C LEU A 299 -11.28 -13.30 -35.69
N VAL A 300 -11.93 -12.58 -36.62
CA VAL A 300 -11.62 -11.17 -36.94
C VAL A 300 -11.80 -10.27 -35.70
N ILE A 301 -12.86 -10.50 -34.93
CA ILE A 301 -13.12 -9.75 -33.70
C ILE A 301 -11.99 -10.01 -32.69
N ASN A 302 -11.61 -11.27 -32.49
CA ASN A 302 -10.56 -11.65 -31.54
C ASN A 302 -9.20 -11.04 -31.91
N LEU A 303 -8.83 -11.08 -33.19
CA LEU A 303 -7.59 -10.45 -33.68
C LEU A 303 -7.62 -8.93 -33.49
N THR A 304 -8.75 -8.30 -33.74
CA THR A 304 -8.93 -6.85 -33.55
C THR A 304 -8.74 -6.45 -32.09
N ASN A 305 -9.33 -7.22 -31.16
CA ASN A 305 -9.18 -6.99 -29.74
C ASN A 305 -7.72 -7.19 -29.27
N GLY A 306 -7.05 -8.21 -29.81
CA GLY A 306 -5.63 -8.47 -29.55
C GLY A 306 -4.74 -7.29 -29.97
N ILE A 307 -4.94 -6.78 -31.17
CA ILE A 307 -4.21 -5.59 -31.69
C ILE A 307 -4.43 -4.37 -30.79
N GLN A 308 -5.68 -4.14 -30.36
CA GLN A 308 -5.99 -3.01 -29.47
C GLN A 308 -5.32 -3.14 -28.09
N ALA A 309 -5.31 -4.34 -27.53
CA ALA A 309 -4.63 -4.60 -26.25
C ALA A 309 -3.13 -4.36 -26.37
N ASN A 310 -2.51 -4.89 -27.40
CA ASN A 310 -1.08 -4.69 -27.66
C ASN A 310 -0.73 -3.21 -27.83
N ASN A 311 -1.56 -2.46 -28.59
CA ASN A 311 -1.35 -1.03 -28.80
C ASN A 311 -1.41 -0.21 -27.49
N ARG A 312 -2.29 -0.59 -26.56
CA ARG A 312 -2.32 0.03 -25.22
C ARG A 312 -1.02 -0.24 -24.48
N TYR A 313 -0.55 -1.49 -24.51
CA TYR A 313 0.71 -1.88 -23.86
C TYR A 313 1.93 -1.16 -24.46
N ILE A 314 1.99 -1.07 -25.78
CA ILE A 314 3.03 -0.30 -26.50
C ILE A 314 3.03 1.16 -26.05
N SER A 315 1.83 1.76 -25.93
CA SER A 315 1.70 3.15 -25.48
C SER A 315 2.21 3.35 -24.05
N THR A 316 1.94 2.40 -23.16
CA THR A 316 2.45 2.43 -21.80
C THR A 316 3.98 2.34 -21.78
N CYS A 317 4.55 1.34 -22.47
CA CYS A 317 6.02 1.20 -22.54
C CYS A 317 6.70 2.43 -23.17
N LYS A 318 6.06 3.07 -24.14
CA LYS A 318 6.57 4.32 -24.75
C LYS A 318 6.53 5.49 -23.75
N ALA A 319 5.46 5.59 -22.96
CA ALA A 319 5.34 6.61 -21.92
C ALA A 319 6.39 6.39 -20.79
N ASP A 320 6.57 5.15 -20.35
CA ASP A 320 7.59 4.79 -19.37
C ASP A 320 8.99 5.14 -19.87
N ASN A 321 9.29 4.85 -21.14
CA ASN A 321 10.56 5.21 -21.75
C ASN A 321 10.81 6.73 -21.81
N ILE A 322 9.78 7.54 -21.94
CA ILE A 322 9.91 9.00 -21.87
C ILE A 322 10.36 9.40 -20.47
N ASN A 323 9.66 8.90 -19.44
CA ASN A 323 10.00 9.18 -18.04
C ASN A 323 11.42 8.72 -17.68
N LEU A 324 11.77 7.50 -18.09
CA LEU A 324 13.11 6.93 -17.88
C LEU A 324 14.21 7.74 -18.59
N ASN A 325 13.94 8.22 -19.79
CA ASN A 325 14.90 9.08 -20.51
C ASN A 325 15.07 10.46 -19.85
N GLU A 326 13.99 11.02 -19.29
CA GLU A 326 14.07 12.25 -18.51
C GLU A 326 14.90 12.06 -17.24
N GLU A 327 14.67 10.94 -16.55
CA GLU A 327 15.44 10.59 -15.34
C GLU A 327 16.91 10.35 -15.68
N ARG A 328 17.19 9.64 -16.76
CA ARG A 328 18.55 9.44 -17.27
C ARG A 328 19.22 10.75 -17.62
N ALA A 329 18.49 11.69 -18.22
CA ALA A 329 19.01 13.02 -18.53
C ALA A 329 19.34 13.81 -17.25
N ARG A 330 18.49 13.71 -16.21
CA ARG A 330 18.77 14.31 -14.88
C ARG A 330 20.02 13.71 -14.25
N LEU A 331 20.13 12.38 -14.27
CA LEU A 331 21.34 11.70 -13.78
C LEU A 331 22.60 12.11 -14.57
N SER A 332 22.49 12.23 -15.89
CA SER A 332 23.60 12.69 -16.74
C SER A 332 24.03 14.11 -16.39
N ASN A 333 23.06 15.01 -16.19
CA ASN A 333 23.37 16.38 -15.76
C ASN A 333 23.99 16.41 -14.36
N PHE A 334 23.45 15.55 -13.47
CA PHE A 334 23.98 15.43 -12.11
C PHE A 334 25.39 14.83 -12.12
N TRP A 335 25.64 13.83 -12.96
CA TRP A 335 26.98 13.28 -13.17
C TRP A 335 27.97 14.34 -13.65
N GLN A 336 27.57 15.16 -14.65
CA GLN A 336 28.40 16.27 -15.13
C GLN A 336 28.68 17.31 -14.03
N SER A 337 27.65 17.62 -13.23
CA SER A 337 27.79 18.52 -12.09
C SER A 337 28.81 17.97 -11.10
N VAL A 338 28.62 16.72 -10.66
CA VAL A 338 29.55 16.09 -9.71
C VAL A 338 30.96 15.95 -10.30
N LYS A 339 31.05 15.59 -11.59
CA LYS A 339 32.35 15.48 -12.27
C LYS A 339 33.10 16.82 -12.36
N SER A 340 32.35 17.90 -12.54
CA SER A 340 32.91 19.25 -12.64
C SER A 340 33.22 19.91 -11.27
N GLU A 341 32.74 19.27 -10.18
CA GLU A 341 33.05 19.77 -8.84
C GLU A 341 34.57 19.84 -8.64
N GLN A 342 35.02 20.98 -8.28
CA GLN A 342 36.42 21.19 -7.92
C GLN A 342 36.53 21.36 -6.42
N PHE A 343 37.61 20.92 -5.90
CA PHE A 343 37.91 21.15 -4.50
C PHE A 343 37.93 22.65 -4.20
N ASP A 344 37.16 23.06 -3.22
CA ASP A 344 37.10 24.47 -2.83
C ASP A 344 38.39 24.85 -2.08
N GLU A 345 39.24 25.58 -2.75
CA GLU A 345 40.49 26.05 -2.16
C GLU A 345 40.30 26.94 -0.92
N LYS A 346 39.06 27.45 -0.69
CA LYS A 346 38.77 28.18 0.56
C LYS A 346 38.69 27.23 1.76
N SER A 347 38.47 25.96 1.55
CA SER A 347 38.45 24.93 2.59
C SER A 347 39.87 24.59 3.10
N THR A 348 40.92 25.10 2.43
CA THR A 348 42.31 24.94 2.86
C THR A 348 42.76 25.95 3.92
N VAL A 349 41.85 26.84 4.28
CA VAL A 349 42.14 27.89 5.28
C VAL A 349 41.22 27.67 6.49
N CYS A 350 41.79 27.68 7.66
CA CYS A 350 41.03 27.56 8.90
C CYS A 350 40.00 28.68 9.03
N PRO A 351 38.71 28.41 9.19
CA PRO A 351 37.65 29.43 9.26
C PRO A 351 37.75 30.32 10.52
N THR A 352 38.48 29.87 11.54
CA THR A 352 38.57 30.57 12.82
C THR A 352 39.80 31.49 12.89
N CYS A 353 40.96 31.08 12.34
CA CYS A 353 42.20 31.83 12.45
C CYS A 353 42.75 32.28 11.09
N HIS A 354 42.13 31.96 9.99
CA HIS A 354 42.45 32.29 8.61
C HIS A 354 43.91 31.96 8.18
N ARG A 355 44.52 30.96 8.85
CA ARG A 355 45.83 30.42 8.42
C ARG A 355 45.58 29.19 7.55
N GLU A 356 46.48 28.96 6.63
CA GLU A 356 46.48 27.77 5.79
C GLU A 356 46.70 26.52 6.64
N LEU A 357 45.96 25.47 6.33
CA LEU A 357 46.06 24.16 6.97
C LEU A 357 47.39 23.49 6.57
N PRO A 358 47.97 22.59 7.37
CA PRO A 358 49.16 21.85 7.00
C PRO A 358 48.96 21.02 5.71
N ASP A 359 50.02 20.85 4.93
CA ASP A 359 49.98 20.14 3.65
C ASP A 359 49.39 18.73 3.77
N GLU A 360 49.69 18.01 4.85
CA GLU A 360 49.16 16.65 5.11
C GLU A 360 47.64 16.66 5.33
N GLU A 361 47.09 17.67 5.96
CA GLU A 361 45.63 17.81 6.15
C GLU A 361 44.93 18.23 4.87
N ILE A 362 45.59 19.09 4.07
CA ILE A 362 45.08 19.48 2.76
C ILE A 362 45.05 18.27 1.80
N GLU A 363 46.10 17.45 1.82
CA GLU A 363 46.12 16.23 1.01
C GLU A 363 44.99 15.25 1.42
N THR A 364 44.72 15.14 2.73
CA THR A 364 43.64 14.30 3.21
C THR A 364 42.28 14.84 2.78
N LEU A 365 42.04 16.13 2.92
CA LEU A 365 40.81 16.77 2.48
C LEU A 365 40.57 16.60 0.98
N LYS A 366 41.64 16.75 0.18
CA LYS A 366 41.59 16.52 -1.27
C LYS A 366 41.31 15.05 -1.60
N TYR A 367 41.94 14.13 -0.88
CA TYR A 367 41.73 12.71 -1.07
C TYR A 367 40.30 12.30 -0.72
N ASP A 368 39.77 12.77 0.42
CA ASP A 368 38.41 12.48 0.84
C ASP A 368 37.37 13.11 -0.09
N PHE A 369 37.64 14.31 -0.58
CA PHE A 369 36.82 14.95 -1.61
C PHE A 369 36.77 14.10 -2.89
N GLU A 370 37.97 13.73 -3.41
CA GLU A 370 38.05 12.91 -4.62
C GLU A 370 37.42 11.51 -4.42
N LYS A 371 37.61 10.91 -3.27
CA LYS A 371 37.00 9.61 -2.93
C LYS A 371 35.47 9.75 -2.89
N SER A 372 34.95 10.73 -2.17
CA SER A 372 33.49 10.97 -2.07
C SER A 372 32.91 11.31 -3.44
N LYS A 373 33.60 12.13 -4.23
CA LYS A 373 33.22 12.46 -5.60
C LYS A 373 33.16 11.20 -6.48
N ASN A 374 34.16 10.34 -6.39
CA ASN A 374 34.22 9.10 -7.16
C ASN A 374 33.16 8.08 -6.73
N GLU A 375 32.84 8.01 -5.45
CA GLU A 375 31.76 7.14 -4.96
C GLU A 375 30.38 7.63 -5.47
N ARG A 376 30.15 8.94 -5.43
CA ARG A 376 28.94 9.57 -6.01
C ARG A 376 28.84 9.33 -7.51
N ILE A 377 29.94 9.49 -8.24
CA ILE A 377 29.99 9.21 -9.68
C ILE A 377 29.62 7.76 -9.96
N LYS A 378 30.22 6.79 -9.23
CA LYS A 378 29.91 5.37 -9.41
C LYS A 378 28.44 5.03 -9.15
N THR A 379 27.84 5.64 -8.13
CA THR A 379 26.42 5.44 -7.86
C THR A 379 25.58 5.94 -9.03
N ILE A 380 25.84 7.17 -9.50
CA ILE A 380 25.10 7.76 -10.62
C ILE A 380 25.28 6.93 -11.91
N GLU A 381 26.48 6.41 -12.14
CA GLU A 381 26.77 5.53 -13.29
C GLU A 381 26.01 4.20 -13.19
N SER A 382 25.94 3.63 -11.99
CA SER A 382 25.17 2.40 -11.73
C SER A 382 23.67 2.62 -12.02
N ASP A 383 23.10 3.67 -11.45
CA ASP A 383 21.68 4.01 -11.62
C ASP A 383 21.36 4.30 -13.10
N GLY A 384 22.26 5.07 -13.77
CA GLY A 384 22.14 5.34 -15.20
C GLY A 384 22.21 4.08 -16.09
N LEU A 385 22.99 3.08 -15.65
CA LEU A 385 23.07 1.79 -16.36
C LEU A 385 21.80 0.94 -16.17
N GLU A 386 21.23 0.99 -14.98
CA GLU A 386 19.97 0.28 -14.67
C GLU A 386 18.82 0.86 -15.50
N ILE A 387 18.65 2.17 -15.51
CA ILE A 387 17.66 2.85 -16.36
C ILE A 387 17.86 2.50 -17.83
N LYS A 388 19.11 2.44 -18.30
CA LYS A 388 19.40 2.05 -19.68
C LYS A 388 18.89 0.65 -19.99
N LYS A 389 19.10 -0.32 -19.08
CA LYS A 389 18.61 -1.69 -19.26
C LYS A 389 17.09 -1.78 -19.29
N GLU A 390 16.41 -0.98 -18.46
CA GLU A 390 14.95 -0.91 -18.48
C GLU A 390 14.41 -0.35 -19.80
N ILE A 391 15.03 0.72 -20.32
CA ILE A 391 14.67 1.28 -21.62
C ILE A 391 14.88 0.25 -22.74
N GLU A 392 15.99 -0.48 -22.71
CA GLU A 392 16.29 -1.54 -23.70
C GLU A 392 15.25 -2.69 -23.62
N ALA A 393 14.86 -3.07 -22.41
CA ALA A 393 13.83 -4.10 -22.19
C ALA A 393 12.46 -3.63 -22.71
N ASN A 394 12.07 -2.39 -22.42
CA ASN A 394 10.84 -1.81 -22.93
C ASN A 394 10.84 -1.72 -24.48
N ASN A 395 11.96 -1.28 -25.07
CA ASN A 395 12.10 -1.20 -26.52
C ASN A 395 11.97 -2.59 -27.19
N LYS A 396 12.55 -3.62 -26.56
CA LYS A 396 12.37 -4.98 -27.04
C LYS A 396 10.90 -5.41 -26.99
N ARG A 397 10.23 -5.18 -25.85
CA ARG A 397 8.79 -5.48 -25.71
C ARG A 397 7.93 -4.76 -26.75
N ILE A 398 8.24 -3.49 -27.02
CA ILE A 398 7.56 -2.72 -28.07
C ILE A 398 7.73 -3.40 -29.42
N SER A 399 8.95 -3.77 -29.78
CA SER A 399 9.26 -4.44 -31.05
C SER A 399 8.52 -5.76 -31.20
N ASP A 400 8.54 -6.59 -30.17
CA ASP A 400 7.88 -7.92 -30.18
C ASP A 400 6.35 -7.77 -30.34
N LEU A 401 5.76 -6.77 -29.66
CA LEU A 401 4.32 -6.47 -29.78
C LEU A 401 3.94 -5.84 -31.13
N GLU A 402 4.79 -4.99 -31.70
CA GLU A 402 4.58 -4.41 -33.03
C GLU A 402 4.68 -5.48 -34.14
N GLU A 403 5.55 -6.47 -33.98
CA GLU A 403 5.63 -7.65 -34.86
C GLU A 403 4.35 -8.50 -34.74
N CYS A 404 3.95 -8.84 -33.53
CA CYS A 404 2.71 -9.57 -33.29
C CYS A 404 1.48 -8.85 -33.89
N ASN A 405 1.43 -7.53 -33.82
CA ASN A 405 0.35 -6.74 -34.41
C ASN A 405 0.33 -6.79 -35.94
N ARG A 406 1.51 -6.86 -36.58
CA ARG A 406 1.59 -7.05 -38.04
C ARG A 406 1.01 -8.40 -38.44
N ASP A 407 1.42 -9.47 -37.76
CA ASP A 407 0.94 -10.83 -38.05
C ASP A 407 -0.58 -10.93 -37.84
N ASN A 408 -1.08 -10.33 -36.75
CA ASN A 408 -2.52 -10.28 -36.49
C ASN A 408 -3.29 -9.46 -37.54
N ALA A 409 -2.73 -8.37 -38.01
CA ALA A 409 -3.34 -7.55 -39.07
C ALA A 409 -3.40 -8.27 -40.43
N GLU A 410 -2.35 -8.98 -40.82
CA GLU A 410 -2.32 -9.79 -42.02
C GLU A 410 -3.34 -10.94 -41.96
N ASN A 411 -3.39 -11.63 -40.83
CA ASN A 411 -4.38 -12.71 -40.64
C ASN A 411 -5.81 -12.17 -40.67
N LYS A 412 -6.05 -11.01 -40.08
CA LYS A 412 -7.36 -10.34 -40.12
C LYS A 412 -7.78 -10.02 -41.56
N GLU A 413 -6.91 -9.39 -42.33
CA GLU A 413 -7.20 -9.03 -43.73
C GLU A 413 -7.51 -10.26 -44.61
N ARG A 414 -6.79 -11.37 -44.37
CA ARG A 414 -7.05 -12.64 -45.06
C ARG A 414 -8.45 -13.16 -44.74
N LEU A 415 -8.85 -13.16 -43.49
CA LEU A 415 -10.17 -13.65 -43.05
C LEU A 415 -11.30 -12.75 -43.58
N GLU A 416 -11.11 -11.44 -43.58
CA GLU A 416 -12.08 -10.49 -44.16
C GLU A 416 -12.33 -10.74 -45.64
N LYS A 417 -11.29 -11.02 -46.43
CA LYS A 417 -11.41 -11.41 -47.86
C LYS A 417 -12.13 -12.74 -48.04
N GLU A 418 -11.90 -13.69 -47.15
CA GLU A 418 -12.57 -14.98 -47.18
C GLU A 418 -14.08 -14.86 -46.85
N ILE A 419 -14.43 -14.00 -45.91
CA ILE A 419 -15.83 -13.65 -45.60
C ILE A 419 -16.52 -13.07 -46.84
N GLU A 420 -15.91 -12.08 -47.50
CA GLU A 420 -16.45 -11.46 -48.69
C GLU A 420 -16.69 -12.46 -49.82
N GLN A 421 -15.78 -13.39 -50.03
CA GLN A 421 -15.95 -14.46 -51.02
C GLN A 421 -17.12 -15.40 -50.69
N LEU A 422 -17.27 -15.74 -49.41
CA LEU A 422 -18.37 -16.60 -48.97
C LEU A 422 -19.73 -15.91 -49.09
N GLU A 423 -19.82 -14.61 -48.78
CA GLU A 423 -21.04 -13.81 -48.96
C GLU A 423 -21.45 -13.70 -50.42
N ASN A 424 -20.49 -13.52 -51.32
CA ASN A 424 -20.74 -13.50 -52.77
C ASN A 424 -21.24 -14.85 -53.29
N ASN A 425 -20.79 -15.97 -52.72
CA ASN A 425 -21.27 -17.31 -53.07
C ASN A 425 -22.70 -17.55 -52.57
N LEU A 426 -23.05 -17.00 -51.42
CA LEU A 426 -24.38 -17.12 -50.83
C LEU A 426 -25.46 -16.41 -51.66
N SER A 427 -25.10 -15.26 -52.25
CA SER A 427 -26.06 -14.44 -53.02
C SER A 427 -26.52 -15.04 -54.37
N LYS A 428 -25.82 -16.05 -54.88
CA LYS A 428 -26.07 -16.62 -56.22
C LYS A 428 -27.04 -17.78 -56.27
N LYS A 429 -27.64 -18.24 -55.14
CA LYS A 429 -28.48 -19.46 -55.09
C LYS A 429 -29.96 -19.15 -54.90
N ARG A 430 -30.75 -19.19 -55.94
CA ARG A 430 -32.23 -19.11 -55.96
C ARG A 430 -32.85 -20.07 -56.95
N ARG A 431 -34.01 -20.69 -56.67
CA ARG A 431 -34.80 -21.54 -57.58
C ARG A 431 -36.28 -21.17 -57.49
N ASP A 432 -37.00 -21.25 -58.57
CA ASP A 432 -38.44 -20.95 -58.68
C ASP A 432 -39.22 -22.20 -59.13
N VAL A 433 -40.27 -22.56 -58.39
CA VAL A 433 -41.04 -23.80 -58.55
C VAL A 433 -42.43 -23.55 -59.13
N THR A 434 -42.91 -22.29 -59.25
CA THR A 434 -44.28 -21.95 -59.66
C THR A 434 -44.60 -22.26 -61.13
N GLY A 435 -43.58 -22.58 -61.93
CA GLY A 435 -43.70 -22.92 -63.35
C GLY A 435 -43.99 -24.39 -63.68
N THR A 436 -44.00 -25.28 -62.66
CA THR A 436 -44.14 -26.73 -62.86
C THR A 436 -45.59 -27.16 -63.19
N ASP A 437 -45.73 -28.23 -63.96
CA ASP A 437 -47.06 -28.72 -64.41
C ASP A 437 -47.92 -29.20 -63.21
N ASP A 438 -47.30 -29.77 -62.19
CA ASP A 438 -47.99 -30.21 -60.94
C ASP A 438 -48.54 -29.01 -60.13
N TYR A 439 -47.83 -27.91 -60.08
CA TYR A 439 -48.29 -26.68 -59.44
C TYR A 439 -49.52 -26.12 -60.12
N LYS A 440 -49.50 -26.00 -61.48
CA LYS A 440 -50.60 -25.46 -62.27
C LYS A 440 -51.86 -26.34 -62.26
N LYS A 441 -51.71 -27.66 -62.23
CA LYS A 441 -52.84 -28.60 -62.15
C LYS A 441 -53.58 -28.45 -60.82
N LEU A 442 -52.85 -28.39 -59.71
CA LEU A 442 -53.44 -28.23 -58.37
C LEU A 442 -54.13 -26.87 -58.22
N GLU A 443 -53.59 -25.82 -58.82
CA GLU A 443 -54.19 -24.48 -58.88
C GLU A 443 -55.54 -24.46 -59.61
N SER A 444 -55.66 -25.23 -60.75
CA SER A 444 -56.91 -25.35 -61.50
C SER A 444 -58.00 -26.10 -60.72
N GLU A 445 -57.66 -27.20 -60.04
CA GLU A 445 -58.60 -27.98 -59.23
C GLU A 445 -59.16 -27.15 -58.04
N ILE A 446 -58.35 -26.31 -57.44
CA ILE A 446 -58.77 -25.36 -56.40
C ILE A 446 -59.82 -24.39 -56.94
N SER A 447 -59.58 -23.81 -58.13
CA SER A 447 -60.50 -22.85 -58.74
C SER A 447 -61.90 -23.44 -59.05
N GLU A 448 -61.98 -24.73 -59.46
CA GLU A 448 -63.29 -25.40 -59.72
C GLU A 448 -64.10 -25.62 -58.44
N LYS A 449 -63.41 -26.02 -57.34
CA LYS A 449 -64.11 -26.26 -56.06
C LYS A 449 -64.55 -24.91 -55.43
N GLU A 450 -63.81 -23.85 -55.58
CA GLU A 450 -64.20 -22.51 -55.09
C GLU A 450 -65.49 -22.02 -55.74
N LYS A 451 -65.71 -22.26 -57.06
CA LYS A 451 -66.97 -21.94 -57.78
C LYS A 451 -68.18 -22.75 -57.25
N PHE A 452 -67.95 -23.97 -56.76
CA PHE A 452 -69.04 -24.79 -56.16
C PHE A 452 -69.50 -24.18 -54.83
N LEU A 453 -68.60 -23.68 -54.01
CA LEU A 453 -68.89 -23.06 -52.71
C LEU A 453 -69.66 -21.71 -52.83
N GLU A 454 -69.66 -21.04 -53.99
CA GLU A 454 -70.48 -19.83 -54.21
C GLU A 454 -71.96 -20.03 -54.01
N LYS A 455 -72.45 -21.27 -54.18
CA LYS A 455 -73.88 -21.63 -53.99
C LYS A 455 -74.35 -21.66 -52.51
N TYR A 456 -73.39 -21.61 -51.56
CA TYR A 456 -73.61 -21.64 -50.12
C TYR A 456 -73.26 -20.33 -49.43
N ASN A 457 -73.42 -19.20 -50.14
CA ASN A 457 -73.00 -17.87 -49.62
C ASN A 457 -73.65 -17.51 -48.30
N ASP A 458 -74.96 -17.91 -48.08
CA ASP A 458 -75.64 -17.59 -46.82
C ASP A 458 -75.06 -18.36 -45.63
N ILE A 459 -74.63 -19.61 -45.86
CA ILE A 459 -74.02 -20.49 -44.82
C ILE A 459 -72.56 -19.97 -44.57
N SER A 460 -71.90 -19.60 -45.63
CA SER A 460 -70.60 -19.00 -45.54
C SER A 460 -70.65 -17.70 -44.72
N ALA A 461 -71.65 -16.84 -45.03
CA ALA A 461 -71.83 -15.58 -44.30
C ALA A 461 -72.14 -15.80 -42.82
N LEU A 462 -73.06 -16.74 -42.52
CA LEU A 462 -73.40 -17.10 -41.11
C LEU A 462 -72.22 -17.69 -40.37
N LYS A 463 -71.51 -18.61 -41.03
CA LYS A 463 -70.26 -19.17 -40.45
C LYS A 463 -69.20 -18.11 -40.20
N THR A 464 -68.96 -17.24 -41.19
CA THR A 464 -68.00 -16.16 -41.04
C THR A 464 -68.38 -15.19 -39.95
N MET A 465 -69.68 -14.89 -39.83
CA MET A 465 -70.19 -14.03 -38.76
C MET A 465 -70.00 -14.68 -37.37
N LEU A 466 -70.40 -15.92 -37.17
CA LEU A 466 -70.24 -16.62 -35.90
C LEU A 466 -68.80 -16.90 -35.57
N ALA A 467 -67.96 -17.24 -36.56
CA ALA A 467 -66.51 -17.38 -36.35
C ALA A 467 -65.84 -16.06 -36.07
N GLY A 468 -66.28 -14.98 -36.71
CA GLY A 468 -65.81 -13.61 -36.45
C GLY A 468 -66.14 -13.19 -35.01
N GLU A 469 -67.43 -13.38 -34.59
CA GLU A 469 -67.84 -13.09 -33.22
C GLU A 469 -67.06 -13.93 -32.21
N GLU A 470 -66.87 -15.25 -32.47
CA GLU A 470 -66.08 -16.11 -31.58
C GLU A 470 -64.63 -15.62 -31.50
N THR A 471 -64.03 -15.22 -32.61
CA THR A 471 -62.65 -14.72 -32.64
C THR A 471 -62.53 -13.42 -31.85
N GLU A 472 -63.49 -12.51 -32.00
CA GLU A 472 -63.56 -11.24 -31.28
C GLU A 472 -63.68 -11.47 -29.80
N ILE A 473 -64.64 -12.32 -29.39
CA ILE A 473 -64.84 -12.71 -27.97
C ILE A 473 -63.56 -13.36 -27.38
N ARG A 474 -62.94 -14.27 -28.15
CA ARG A 474 -61.68 -14.90 -27.73
C ARG A 474 -60.54 -13.93 -27.63
N SER A 475 -60.48 -12.96 -28.53
CA SER A 475 -59.47 -11.88 -28.50
C SER A 475 -59.68 -11.02 -27.26
N GLU A 476 -60.93 -10.59 -26.99
CA GLU A 476 -61.27 -9.81 -25.80
C GLU A 476 -61.03 -10.61 -24.52
N LEU A 477 -61.34 -11.91 -24.50
CA LEU A 477 -61.06 -12.80 -23.39
C LEU A 477 -59.56 -12.95 -23.14
N SER A 478 -58.79 -13.17 -24.21
CA SER A 478 -57.31 -13.24 -24.11
C SER A 478 -56.70 -11.95 -23.61
N GLU A 479 -57.24 -10.81 -24.03
CA GLU A 479 -56.76 -9.49 -23.54
C GLU A 479 -57.12 -9.32 -22.06
N CYS A 480 -58.34 -9.68 -21.66
CA CYS A 480 -58.76 -9.67 -20.26
C CYS A 480 -57.91 -10.60 -19.39
N GLU A 481 -57.59 -11.82 -19.88
CA GLU A 481 -56.72 -12.76 -19.20
C GLU A 481 -55.26 -12.25 -19.09
N LYS A 482 -54.76 -11.59 -20.13
CA LYS A 482 -53.44 -10.92 -20.07
C LYS A 482 -53.41 -9.81 -19.02
N LEU A 483 -54.47 -9.02 -18.94
CA LEU A 483 -54.58 -7.96 -17.93
C LEU A 483 -54.64 -8.53 -16.51
N LEU A 484 -55.38 -9.64 -16.30
CA LEU A 484 -55.42 -10.35 -15.05
C LEU A 484 -54.07 -10.95 -14.67
N MET A 485 -53.34 -11.53 -15.63
CA MET A 485 -51.95 -11.98 -15.41
C MET A 485 -51.02 -10.83 -15.09
N GLN A 486 -51.20 -9.67 -15.74
CA GLN A 486 -50.43 -8.47 -15.44
C GLN A 486 -50.71 -7.90 -14.06
N ALA A 487 -51.96 -8.08 -13.56
CA ALA A 487 -52.37 -7.65 -12.22
C ALA A 487 -51.87 -8.60 -11.12
N ASP A 488 -51.43 -9.82 -11.46
CA ASP A 488 -50.89 -10.77 -10.49
C ASP A 488 -49.58 -10.24 -9.89
N THR A 489 -49.55 -10.11 -8.58
CA THR A 489 -48.41 -9.56 -7.80
C THR A 489 -47.53 -10.67 -7.25
N SER A 490 -47.91 -11.93 -7.29
CA SER A 490 -47.25 -13.02 -6.58
C SER A 490 -45.75 -13.13 -6.88
N ASP A 491 -45.37 -13.15 -8.16
CA ASP A 491 -43.94 -13.20 -8.55
C ASP A 491 -43.15 -11.98 -8.08
N CYS A 492 -43.80 -10.80 -8.07
CA CYS A 492 -43.17 -9.59 -7.62
C CYS A 492 -43.00 -9.57 -6.10
N GLU A 493 -43.97 -10.07 -5.36
CA GLU A 493 -43.95 -10.20 -3.90
C GLU A 493 -42.88 -11.22 -3.47
N ASP A 494 -42.82 -12.39 -4.10
CA ASP A 494 -41.77 -13.39 -3.86
C ASP A 494 -40.39 -12.84 -4.15
N ARG A 495 -40.26 -12.09 -5.24
CA ARG A 495 -39.00 -11.45 -5.58
C ARG A 495 -38.64 -10.33 -4.60
N LEU A 496 -39.61 -9.56 -4.15
CA LEU A 496 -39.44 -8.52 -3.13
C LEU A 496 -38.96 -9.12 -1.80
N GLU A 497 -39.60 -10.23 -1.37
CA GLU A 497 -39.19 -10.93 -0.16
C GLU A 497 -37.75 -11.48 -0.29
N THR A 498 -37.42 -12.06 -1.42
CA THR A 498 -36.08 -12.54 -1.73
C THR A 498 -35.05 -11.40 -1.65
N LEU A 499 -35.35 -10.26 -2.29
CA LEU A 499 -34.47 -9.07 -2.26
C LEU A 499 -34.25 -8.54 -0.85
N ARG A 500 -35.30 -8.49 -0.04
CA ARG A 500 -35.25 -8.07 1.37
C ARG A 500 -34.44 -9.04 2.22
N LYS A 501 -34.55 -10.35 1.94
CA LYS A 501 -33.73 -11.37 2.60
C LYS A 501 -32.26 -11.25 2.23
N GLU A 502 -31.96 -11.18 0.94
CA GLU A 502 -30.59 -10.96 0.44
C GLU A 502 -29.97 -9.68 1.03
N GLN A 503 -30.74 -8.59 1.08
CA GLN A 503 -30.28 -7.31 1.68
C GLN A 503 -29.95 -7.48 3.17
N ARG A 504 -30.79 -8.18 3.93
CA ARG A 504 -30.55 -8.46 5.36
C ARG A 504 -29.29 -9.31 5.56
N GLU A 505 -29.11 -10.37 4.77
CA GLU A 505 -27.93 -11.22 4.84
C GLU A 505 -26.64 -10.45 4.53
N LYS A 506 -26.65 -9.56 3.51
CA LYS A 506 -25.50 -8.72 3.16
C LYS A 506 -25.25 -7.65 4.20
N SER A 507 -26.30 -7.04 4.76
CA SER A 507 -26.16 -6.09 5.86
C SER A 507 -25.57 -6.73 7.11
N GLN A 508 -25.95 -7.99 7.39
CA GLN A 508 -25.37 -8.74 8.49
C GLN A 508 -23.89 -9.03 8.25
N LYS A 509 -23.51 -9.47 7.05
CA LYS A 509 -22.10 -9.68 6.70
C LYS A 509 -21.26 -8.40 6.83
N GLN A 510 -21.83 -7.27 6.42
CA GLN A 510 -21.16 -5.97 6.61
C GLN A 510 -20.97 -5.66 8.09
N ALA A 511 -22.03 -5.80 8.89
CA ALA A 511 -22.00 -5.54 10.33
C ALA A 511 -21.02 -6.48 11.06
N ASP A 512 -20.97 -7.75 10.66
CA ASP A 512 -20.00 -8.71 11.21
C ASP A 512 -18.55 -8.30 10.89
N ALA A 513 -18.29 -7.88 9.66
CA ALA A 513 -16.98 -7.39 9.27
C ALA A 513 -16.61 -6.07 9.96
N GLU A 514 -17.55 -5.15 10.15
CA GLU A 514 -17.36 -3.91 10.92
C GLU A 514 -17.09 -4.22 12.39
N ARG A 515 -17.79 -5.20 12.97
CA ARG A 515 -17.54 -5.69 14.32
C ARG A 515 -16.12 -6.23 14.48
N VAL A 516 -15.66 -7.04 13.52
CA VAL A 516 -14.28 -7.56 13.54
C VAL A 516 -13.26 -6.42 13.53
N LEU A 517 -13.46 -5.38 12.70
CA LEU A 517 -12.58 -4.21 12.68
C LEU A 517 -12.57 -3.47 14.03
N HIS A 518 -13.71 -3.35 14.68
CA HIS A 518 -13.80 -2.73 16.01
C HIS A 518 -13.05 -3.56 17.06
N LEU A 519 -13.20 -4.89 17.01
CA LEU A 519 -12.48 -5.78 17.92
C LEU A 519 -10.96 -5.71 17.69
N ILE A 520 -10.51 -5.56 16.43
CA ILE A 520 -9.09 -5.32 16.12
C ILE A 520 -8.61 -4.01 16.72
N GLU A 521 -9.38 -2.93 16.60
CA GLU A 521 -9.03 -1.64 17.22
C GLU A 521 -8.91 -1.78 18.75
N ASP A 522 -9.78 -2.53 19.38
CA ASP A 522 -9.71 -2.77 20.84
C ASP A 522 -8.53 -3.66 21.21
N LEU A 523 -8.23 -4.68 20.40
CA LEU A 523 -7.03 -5.50 20.57
C LEU A 523 -5.76 -4.66 20.44
N GLU A 524 -5.67 -3.79 19.42
CA GLU A 524 -4.55 -2.87 19.23
C GLU A 524 -4.40 -1.90 20.42
N LYS A 525 -5.50 -1.40 21.00
CA LYS A 525 -5.46 -0.57 22.19
C LYS A 525 -4.81 -1.32 23.36
N VAL A 526 -5.26 -2.54 23.62
CA VAL A 526 -4.71 -3.36 24.69
C VAL A 526 -3.25 -3.71 24.42
N LYS A 527 -2.92 -4.10 23.19
CA LYS A 527 -1.55 -4.38 22.77
C LYS A 527 -0.64 -3.18 22.99
N ASN A 528 -1.08 -2.02 22.52
CA ASN A 528 -0.32 -0.78 22.65
C ASN A 528 -0.15 -0.37 24.11
N SER A 529 -1.18 -0.56 24.95
CA SER A 529 -1.08 -0.33 26.39
C SER A 529 -0.08 -1.27 27.03
N LYS A 530 -0.20 -2.58 26.79
CA LYS A 530 0.73 -3.59 27.33
C LYS A 530 2.16 -3.36 26.86
N LEU A 531 2.36 -3.00 25.58
CA LEU A 531 3.68 -2.64 25.06
C LEU A 531 4.24 -1.40 25.74
N ALA A 532 3.40 -0.38 25.94
CA ALA A 532 3.82 0.83 26.65
C ALA A 532 4.17 0.52 28.11
N ASP A 533 3.39 -0.31 28.78
CA ASP A 533 3.65 -0.73 30.16
C ASP A 533 4.93 -1.56 30.25
N ALA A 534 5.14 -2.51 29.34
CA ALA A 534 6.34 -3.35 29.29
C ALA A 534 7.61 -2.52 29.01
N VAL A 535 7.54 -1.55 28.08
CA VAL A 535 8.63 -0.59 27.89
C VAL A 535 8.84 0.23 29.16
N ASN A 536 7.78 0.81 29.71
CA ASN A 536 7.86 1.68 30.88
C ASN A 536 8.31 0.97 32.17
N ALA A 537 8.16 -0.34 32.22
CA ALA A 537 8.67 -1.14 33.36
C ALA A 537 10.21 -1.16 33.44
N ASN A 538 10.90 -0.89 32.32
CA ASN A 538 12.36 -0.80 32.26
C ASN A 538 12.90 0.54 32.80
N PHE A 539 12.02 1.53 33.04
CA PHE A 539 12.41 2.88 33.44
C PHE A 539 11.86 3.22 34.84
N GLY A 540 12.71 3.85 35.66
CA GLY A 540 12.33 4.21 37.02
C GLY A 540 11.48 5.49 37.09
N ILE A 541 11.77 6.46 36.26
CA ILE A 541 11.18 7.81 36.29
C ILE A 541 10.50 8.16 34.98
N VAL A 542 11.16 7.90 33.84
CA VAL A 542 10.65 8.23 32.53
C VAL A 542 9.46 7.36 32.16
N LYS A 543 8.41 8.00 31.64
CA LYS A 543 7.28 7.31 31.01
C LYS A 543 7.26 7.65 29.53
N TRP A 544 7.33 6.64 28.71
CA TRP A 544 7.34 6.80 27.26
C TRP A 544 5.91 6.91 26.75
N LYS A 545 5.61 8.00 26.03
CA LYS A 545 4.43 8.11 25.19
C LYS A 545 4.77 7.49 23.84
N LEU A 546 4.37 6.25 23.63
CA LEU A 546 4.71 5.46 22.44
C LEU A 546 3.65 5.53 21.33
N PHE A 547 2.46 6.00 21.70
CA PHE A 547 1.31 6.08 20.80
C PHE A 547 0.53 7.37 21.05
N GLU A 548 -0.02 7.92 20.00
CA GLU A 548 -0.94 9.05 20.03
C GLU A 548 -2.24 8.66 19.31
N ILE A 549 -3.38 9.01 19.90
CA ILE A 549 -4.67 8.79 19.26
C ILE A 549 -4.85 9.89 18.22
N GLY A 550 -4.92 9.51 16.96
CA GLY A 550 -5.20 10.42 15.84
C GLY A 550 -6.65 10.95 15.89
N LYS A 551 -6.93 12.04 15.20
CA LYS A 551 -8.26 12.65 15.12
C LYS A 551 -9.34 11.70 14.53
N SER A 552 -8.92 10.66 13.80
CA SER A 552 -9.77 9.62 13.22
C SER A 552 -9.93 8.38 14.10
N GLY A 553 -9.43 8.39 15.36
CA GLY A 553 -9.50 7.27 16.29
C GLY A 553 -8.37 6.22 16.15
N GLY A 554 -7.59 6.24 15.07
CA GLY A 554 -6.47 5.33 14.88
C GLY A 554 -5.23 5.73 15.71
N TYR A 555 -4.38 4.75 16.03
CA TYR A 555 -3.12 4.98 16.74
C TYR A 555 -2.03 5.45 15.77
N LYS A 556 -1.41 6.58 16.10
CA LYS A 556 -0.18 7.04 15.46
C LYS A 556 1.01 6.67 16.34
N SER A 557 2.02 6.09 15.74
CA SER A 557 3.28 5.79 16.44
C SER A 557 3.97 7.08 16.85
N ASP A 558 4.40 7.13 18.11
CA ASP A 558 5.18 8.20 18.69
C ASP A 558 6.31 7.61 19.55
N CYS A 559 7.23 8.42 20.03
CA CYS A 559 8.25 8.00 20.99
C CYS A 559 8.76 9.23 21.75
N ILE A 560 7.99 9.63 22.74
CA ILE A 560 8.28 10.84 23.51
C ILE A 560 8.54 10.44 24.97
N PRO A 561 9.76 10.69 25.50
CA PRO A 561 10.06 10.50 26.91
C PRO A 561 9.41 11.61 27.74
N MET A 562 8.68 11.23 28.77
CA MET A 562 7.92 12.11 29.65
C MET A 562 8.42 11.97 31.09
N VAL A 563 8.54 13.09 31.78
CA VAL A 563 8.73 13.16 33.23
C VAL A 563 7.66 14.10 33.79
N ASP A 564 6.92 13.67 34.79
CA ASP A 564 5.78 14.40 35.38
C ASP A 564 4.78 14.89 34.31
N GLY A 565 4.51 14.04 33.32
CA GLY A 565 3.57 14.34 32.26
C GLY A 565 4.05 15.37 31.22
N LYS A 566 5.32 15.79 31.25
CA LYS A 566 5.91 16.75 30.30
C LYS A 566 7.06 16.11 29.53
N SER A 567 7.13 16.39 28.22
CA SER A 567 8.22 15.91 27.37
C SER A 567 9.57 16.51 27.78
N ILE A 568 10.56 15.64 27.99
CA ILE A 568 11.94 16.10 28.28
C ILE A 568 12.70 16.56 27.02
N LEU A 569 12.09 16.39 25.83
CA LEU A 569 12.66 16.88 24.59
C LEU A 569 12.35 18.36 24.31
N THR A 570 11.44 18.94 25.08
CA THR A 570 10.97 20.31 24.89
C THR A 570 11.28 21.18 26.13
N THR A 571 11.17 22.49 25.95
CA THR A 571 11.29 23.46 27.04
C THR A 571 10.10 23.48 28.00
N MET A 572 9.06 22.68 27.74
CA MET A 572 7.90 22.53 28.65
C MET A 572 8.26 21.84 29.96
N SER A 573 9.29 20.99 29.94
CA SER A 573 9.88 20.39 31.14
C SER A 573 11.00 21.30 31.69
N ASN A 574 11.11 21.41 33.01
CA ASN A 574 12.20 22.14 33.64
C ASN A 574 13.55 21.44 33.38
N LYS A 575 14.67 22.18 33.52
CA LYS A 575 16.01 21.66 33.21
C LYS A 575 16.36 20.43 34.09
N GLY A 576 16.01 20.46 35.37
CA GLY A 576 16.26 19.37 36.30
C GLY A 576 15.57 18.07 35.85
N ASN A 577 14.27 18.11 35.55
CA ASN A 577 13.53 16.94 35.08
C ASN A 577 14.08 16.40 33.74
N ARG A 578 14.57 17.27 32.87
CA ARG A 578 15.22 16.83 31.62
C ARG A 578 16.51 16.06 31.90
N ILE A 579 17.33 16.52 32.85
CA ILE A 579 18.56 15.84 33.25
C ILE A 579 18.24 14.51 33.90
N ILE A 580 17.37 14.51 34.92
CA ILE A 580 16.98 13.30 35.68
C ILE A 580 16.38 12.25 34.71
N GLY A 581 15.49 12.67 33.81
CA GLY A 581 14.89 11.75 32.84
C GLY A 581 15.91 11.16 31.86
N ARG A 582 16.88 11.95 31.39
CA ARG A 582 17.96 11.45 30.52
C ARG A 582 18.90 10.49 31.23
N ILE A 583 19.16 10.71 32.51
CA ILE A 583 19.95 9.80 33.36
C ILE A 583 19.19 8.48 33.53
N ASP A 584 17.90 8.55 33.83
CA ASP A 584 17.07 7.35 33.95
C ASP A 584 17.08 6.55 32.62
N ILE A 585 17.06 7.23 31.46
CA ILE A 585 17.18 6.58 30.15
C ILE A 585 18.54 5.89 30.02
N CYS A 586 19.66 6.57 30.30
CA CYS A 586 20.99 5.95 30.22
C CYS A 586 21.09 4.73 31.10
N ASN A 587 20.66 4.85 32.35
CA ASN A 587 20.70 3.76 33.34
C ASN A 587 19.84 2.55 32.91
N SER A 588 18.66 2.82 32.37
CA SER A 588 17.78 1.79 31.84
C SER A 588 18.36 1.11 30.58
N ILE A 589 18.98 1.87 29.68
CA ILE A 589 19.67 1.30 28.50
C ILE A 589 20.83 0.41 28.93
N GLN A 590 21.62 0.82 29.96
CA GLN A 590 22.67 -0.03 30.51
C GLN A 590 22.12 -1.38 31.01
N LYS A 591 21.01 -1.35 31.73
CA LYS A 591 20.33 -2.57 32.23
C LYS A 591 19.83 -3.44 31.07
N MET A 592 19.16 -2.84 30.08
CA MET A 592 18.61 -3.55 28.92
C MET A 592 19.70 -4.15 28.03
N SER A 593 20.79 -3.41 27.78
CA SER A 593 21.91 -3.86 26.93
C SER A 593 22.86 -4.81 27.63
N GLY A 594 22.82 -4.87 28.98
CA GLY A 594 23.79 -5.63 29.75
C GLY A 594 25.20 -5.01 29.77
N ILE A 595 25.33 -3.71 29.49
CA ILE A 595 26.59 -2.97 29.42
C ILE A 595 26.59 -1.95 30.57
N ARG A 596 27.57 -2.00 31.46
CA ARG A 596 27.83 -0.95 32.44
C ARG A 596 29.00 -0.10 31.93
N CYS A 597 28.79 1.20 31.80
CA CYS A 597 29.84 2.14 31.41
C CYS A 597 29.68 3.48 32.12
N PRO A 598 30.71 4.33 32.17
CA PRO A 598 30.65 5.62 32.86
C PRO A 598 29.52 6.48 32.32
N ILE A 599 28.69 7.06 33.19
CA ILE A 599 27.68 8.06 32.78
C ILE A 599 28.26 9.46 33.04
N TRP A 600 28.36 10.21 31.96
CA TRP A 600 28.78 11.61 31.99
C TRP A 600 27.57 12.52 32.11
N ILE A 601 27.57 13.40 33.09
CA ILE A 601 26.45 14.27 33.42
C ILE A 601 26.97 15.71 33.49
N ASP A 602 26.56 16.52 32.54
CA ASP A 602 26.81 17.97 32.53
C ASP A 602 25.59 18.72 33.10
N ASP A 603 25.79 20.01 33.40
CA ASP A 603 24.76 20.89 33.93
C ASP A 603 24.19 20.46 35.33
N VAL A 604 24.93 19.70 36.11
CA VAL A 604 24.49 19.16 37.40
C VAL A 604 24.11 20.26 38.42
N GLU A 605 24.67 21.48 38.25
CA GLU A 605 24.28 22.65 39.03
C GLU A 605 22.82 23.08 38.85
N SER A 606 22.17 22.61 37.78
CA SER A 606 20.74 22.85 37.56
C SER A 606 19.83 21.99 38.44
N LEU A 607 20.41 21.04 39.18
CA LEU A 607 19.73 20.21 40.17
C LEU A 607 19.93 20.79 41.56
N ASP A 608 18.89 20.81 42.37
CA ASP A 608 19.03 21.04 43.79
C ASP A 608 19.77 19.87 44.47
N GLU A 609 20.17 20.06 45.73
CA GLU A 609 20.98 19.09 46.46
C GLU A 609 20.28 17.72 46.58
N ALA A 610 18.97 17.70 46.89
CA ALA A 610 18.20 16.47 47.01
C ALA A 610 18.10 15.70 45.68
N ASN A 611 17.96 16.41 44.57
CA ASN A 611 17.94 15.80 43.24
C ASN A 611 19.33 15.35 42.80
N ARG A 612 20.42 16.01 43.22
CA ARG A 612 21.79 15.54 42.96
C ARG A 612 22.07 14.21 43.67
N GLU A 613 21.72 14.11 44.96
CA GLU A 613 21.85 12.86 45.72
C GLU A 613 21.03 11.74 45.08
N LYS A 614 19.77 12.03 44.75
CA LYS A 614 18.90 11.08 44.04
C LYS A 614 19.50 10.57 42.74
N VAL A 615 20.11 11.44 41.92
CA VAL A 615 20.79 11.09 40.67
C VAL A 615 21.99 10.17 40.97
N ILE A 616 22.79 10.47 41.99
CA ILE A 616 23.94 9.65 42.36
C ILE A 616 23.49 8.26 42.78
N ASP A 617 22.42 8.15 43.56
CA ASP A 617 21.88 6.88 44.04
C ASP A 617 21.24 6.04 42.93
N MET A 618 20.65 6.70 41.95
CA MET A 618 20.00 6.01 40.80
C MET A 618 20.98 5.27 39.91
N ILE A 619 22.23 5.74 39.80
CA ILE A 619 23.22 5.23 38.85
C ILE A 619 24.03 4.14 39.53
N GLU A 620 24.02 2.92 39.00
CA GLU A 620 24.79 1.79 39.49
C GLU A 620 26.21 1.73 38.91
N SER A 621 26.41 2.33 37.73
CA SER A 621 27.71 2.40 37.06
C SER A 621 28.55 3.59 37.51
N GLN A 622 29.76 3.70 37.03
CA GLN A 622 30.64 4.85 37.25
C GLN A 622 29.97 6.16 36.85
N LYS A 623 30.10 7.19 37.71
CA LYS A 623 29.41 8.49 37.57
C LYS A 623 30.44 9.60 37.47
N ILE A 624 30.29 10.44 36.46
CA ILE A 624 31.17 11.58 36.26
C ILE A 624 30.30 12.84 36.10
N LEU A 625 30.38 13.70 37.10
CA LEU A 625 29.55 14.89 37.24
C LEU A 625 30.37 16.13 36.92
N LEU A 626 29.89 16.93 35.94
CA LEU A 626 30.45 18.23 35.63
C LEU A 626 29.60 19.29 36.34
N ILE A 627 30.22 20.02 37.26
CA ILE A 627 29.53 20.95 38.18
C ILE A 627 30.10 22.34 38.02
N VAL A 628 29.25 23.32 37.73
CA VAL A 628 29.63 24.73 37.73
C VAL A 628 29.63 25.26 39.17
N ASP A 629 30.79 25.79 39.63
CA ASP A 629 30.95 26.46 40.91
C ASP A 629 31.90 27.65 40.71
N ASN A 630 31.87 28.64 41.56
CA ASN A 630 32.74 29.82 41.54
C ASN A 630 34.17 29.57 42.01
N LYS A 631 34.64 28.32 41.98
CA LYS A 631 36.00 27.91 42.33
C LYS A 631 36.86 27.63 41.09
N ASP A 632 38.19 27.58 41.30
CA ASP A 632 39.07 26.99 40.32
C ASP A 632 38.75 25.51 40.14
N MET A 633 39.22 24.92 39.03
CA MET A 633 38.89 23.53 38.75
C MET A 633 39.43 22.58 39.85
N GLU A 634 38.57 21.83 40.43
CA GLU A 634 38.83 20.81 41.43
C GLU A 634 38.21 19.48 41.01
N ILE A 635 38.96 18.39 41.15
CA ILE A 635 38.47 17.04 40.83
C ILE A 635 38.39 16.28 42.19
N MET A 636 37.19 15.89 42.53
CA MET A 636 36.93 15.11 43.75
C MET A 636 36.57 13.66 43.36
N GLU A 637 37.34 12.74 43.85
CA GLU A 637 37.19 11.30 43.62
C GLU A 637 36.66 10.63 44.90
N GLU A 638 35.50 9.94 44.83
CA GLU A 638 34.90 9.20 45.92
C GLU A 638 34.69 7.73 45.57
#